data_d6ecb4859f624e91034c9913255db300
#
_entry.id   d6ecb4859f624e91034c9913255db300
#
_cell.length_a   1.000
_cell.length_b   1.000
_cell.length_c   1.000
_cell.angle_alpha   90.00
_cell.angle_beta   90.00
_cell.angle_gamma   90.00
#
_symmetry.space_group_name_H-M   'P 1'
#
loop_
_entity.id
_entity.type
_entity.pdbx_description
1 polymer ?
#
loop_
_entity_poly.entity_id
_entity_poly.type
_entity_poly.pdbx_seq_one_letter_code
_entity_poly.pdbx_strand_id
1 'polypeptide(L)'
;MSIRIASHAGFCFGVQRAVDRLEKALEGARGTNRKVYTLGRIIHNSHYIEHVKSLGAEEISRGDIPEIIKRADEGDEITVVIRAHGELKEISDSLYSCAERNPAFTLIDGTCPYVRKVRDIARENSGDGRIFLLLGNAAHPEVEGIMSCAEGEKYVFPDEKSLENAKISLNSANFCAKTLSVAAQTTQNLAEWKKSINFIKKVYTNALIFDTICNVTQMRQEECSALAKESDVMIVIGCRDSSNSMKLYDIARTSCKRTYFIEGIEDCPKIDVTDLKVSITAGASTPYSLIQEVYKTMNEQNENFAELLESSLKTLNTGDIVEGVITSISPNEIHVDLGTKTT
;
A
#
# COMPACT_ATOMS: atom_id res chain seq x y z
N MET A 1 31.32 -2.84 -11.05
CA MET A 1 29.87 -2.65 -11.00
C MET A 1 29.33 -3.04 -9.64
N SER A 2 28.44 -2.27 -9.03
CA SER A 2 27.73 -2.68 -7.83
C SER A 2 26.24 -2.46 -8.02
N ILE A 3 25.45 -3.55 -8.00
CA ILE A 3 23.99 -3.46 -7.97
C ILE A 3 23.53 -3.66 -6.54
N ARG A 4 22.76 -2.70 -6.02
CA ARG A 4 22.21 -2.73 -4.67
C ARG A 4 20.67 -2.77 -4.74
N ILE A 5 20.08 -3.75 -4.08
CA ILE A 5 18.63 -3.79 -3.88
C ILE A 5 18.31 -3.08 -2.57
N ALA A 6 17.29 -2.20 -2.59
CA ALA A 6 16.81 -1.56 -1.37
C ALA A 6 16.27 -2.61 -0.39
N SER A 7 16.60 -2.46 0.89
CA SER A 7 16.24 -3.41 1.96
C SER A 7 14.72 -3.54 2.12
N HIS A 8 13.99 -2.44 1.86
CA HIS A 8 12.54 -2.39 1.96
C HIS A 8 11.82 -2.63 0.62
N ALA A 9 12.51 -3.10 -0.44
CA ALA A 9 11.88 -3.37 -1.73
C ALA A 9 10.91 -4.57 -1.67
N GLY A 10 9.77 -4.48 -2.38
CA GLY A 10 8.79 -5.56 -2.50
C GLY A 10 7.61 -5.47 -1.51
N PHE A 11 6.86 -6.54 -1.31
CA PHE A 11 5.65 -6.53 -0.50
C PHE A 11 5.87 -5.93 0.89
N CYS A 12 4.95 -5.05 1.30
CA CYS A 12 4.87 -4.64 2.69
C CYS A 12 4.01 -5.64 3.47
N PHE A 13 4.09 -5.62 4.80
CA PHE A 13 3.28 -6.47 5.68
C PHE A 13 1.79 -6.44 5.34
N GLY A 14 1.21 -5.26 5.10
CA GLY A 14 -0.22 -5.12 4.79
C GLY A 14 -0.61 -5.79 3.48
N VAL A 15 0.23 -5.68 2.46
CA VAL A 15 0.04 -6.32 1.15
C VAL A 15 0.26 -7.83 1.26
N GLN A 16 1.36 -8.25 1.88
CA GLN A 16 1.66 -9.68 2.08
C GLN A 16 0.50 -10.40 2.77
N ARG A 17 -0.01 -9.82 3.86
CA ARG A 17 -1.16 -10.37 4.59
C ARG A 17 -2.42 -10.53 3.71
N ALA A 18 -2.70 -9.58 2.82
CA ALA A 18 -3.86 -9.68 1.92
C ALA A 18 -3.65 -10.77 0.86
N VAL A 19 -2.44 -10.86 0.33
CA VAL A 19 -2.00 -11.91 -0.62
C VAL A 19 -2.10 -13.29 0.02
N ASP A 20 -1.49 -13.51 1.18
CA ASP A 20 -1.51 -14.81 1.88
C ASP A 20 -2.93 -15.29 2.18
N ARG A 21 -3.82 -14.36 2.55
CA ARG A 21 -5.22 -14.69 2.81
C ARG A 21 -5.98 -15.09 1.54
N LEU A 22 -5.72 -14.41 0.42
CA LEU A 22 -6.29 -14.81 -0.87
C LEU A 22 -5.79 -16.19 -1.28
N GLU A 23 -4.49 -16.44 -1.21
CA GLU A 23 -3.90 -17.73 -1.59
C GLU A 23 -4.44 -18.87 -0.74
N LYS A 24 -4.56 -18.69 0.58
CA LYS A 24 -5.23 -19.66 1.47
C LYS A 24 -6.68 -19.89 1.11
N ALA A 25 -7.42 -18.84 0.71
CA ALA A 25 -8.80 -18.99 0.28
C ALA A 25 -8.92 -19.80 -1.02
N LEU A 26 -8.02 -19.55 -1.97
CA LEU A 26 -7.95 -20.29 -3.24
C LEU A 26 -7.55 -21.76 -3.02
N GLU A 27 -6.58 -22.00 -2.14
CA GLU A 27 -6.20 -23.38 -1.76
C GLU A 27 -7.36 -24.13 -1.12
N GLY A 28 -8.07 -23.48 -0.17
CA GLY A 28 -9.25 -24.06 0.48
C GLY A 28 -10.45 -24.27 -0.45
N ALA A 29 -10.54 -23.53 -1.55
CA ALA A 29 -11.59 -23.68 -2.55
C ALA A 29 -11.28 -24.77 -3.60
N ARG A 30 -10.03 -25.22 -3.68
CA ARG A 30 -9.59 -26.21 -4.68
C ARG A 30 -10.37 -27.52 -4.53
N GLY A 31 -11.00 -27.96 -5.63
CA GLY A 31 -11.82 -29.20 -5.64
C GLY A 31 -13.20 -29.06 -4.99
N THR A 32 -13.62 -27.86 -4.65
CA THR A 32 -14.95 -27.54 -4.15
C THR A 32 -15.73 -26.69 -5.18
N ASN A 33 -17.02 -26.42 -4.88
CA ASN A 33 -17.85 -25.50 -5.68
C ASN A 33 -17.72 -24.04 -5.23
N ARG A 34 -16.89 -23.76 -4.22
CA ARG A 34 -16.70 -22.43 -3.64
C ARG A 34 -16.05 -21.49 -4.64
N LYS A 35 -16.70 -20.37 -4.87
CA LYS A 35 -16.15 -19.28 -5.70
C LYS A 35 -15.36 -18.29 -4.85
N VAL A 36 -14.20 -17.86 -5.34
CA VAL A 36 -13.35 -16.87 -4.66
C VAL A 36 -13.29 -15.61 -5.50
N TYR A 37 -13.78 -14.53 -4.94
CA TYR A 37 -13.81 -13.21 -5.56
C TYR A 37 -12.85 -12.24 -4.88
N THR A 38 -12.16 -11.42 -5.66
CA THR A 38 -11.43 -10.24 -5.14
C THR A 38 -12.20 -8.99 -5.48
N LEU A 39 -12.48 -8.15 -4.49
CA LEU A 39 -13.14 -6.86 -4.71
C LEU A 39 -12.13 -5.84 -5.21
N GLY A 40 -12.07 -5.71 -6.54
CA GLY A 40 -11.02 -5.04 -7.29
C GLY A 40 -9.68 -5.78 -7.23
N ARG A 41 -8.66 -5.22 -7.87
CA ARG A 41 -7.31 -5.81 -7.90
C ARG A 41 -6.73 -5.91 -6.50
N ILE A 42 -6.36 -7.13 -6.08
CA ILE A 42 -5.77 -7.39 -4.76
C ILE A 42 -4.46 -6.62 -4.56
N ILE A 43 -3.66 -6.53 -5.62
CA ILE A 43 -2.43 -5.73 -5.71
C ILE A 43 -2.31 -5.09 -7.10
N HIS A 44 -1.49 -4.05 -7.21
CA HIS A 44 -1.17 -3.41 -8.49
C HIS A 44 0.02 -4.13 -9.16
N ASN A 45 -0.21 -5.35 -9.66
CA ASN A 45 0.76 -6.13 -10.43
C ASN A 45 0.00 -7.10 -11.36
N SER A 46 0.14 -6.90 -12.68
CA SER A 46 -0.60 -7.69 -13.70
C SER A 46 -0.24 -9.17 -13.68
N HIS A 47 1.04 -9.50 -13.57
CA HIS A 47 1.50 -10.90 -13.55
C HIS A 47 0.92 -11.66 -12.35
N TYR A 48 0.89 -11.03 -11.17
CA TYR A 48 0.28 -11.65 -10.00
C TYR A 48 -1.23 -11.81 -10.15
N ILE A 49 -1.92 -10.82 -10.74
CA ILE A 49 -3.36 -10.91 -11.01
C ILE A 49 -3.67 -12.06 -11.97
N GLU A 50 -2.89 -12.23 -13.03
CA GLU A 50 -3.03 -13.36 -13.96
C GLU A 50 -2.78 -14.69 -13.26
N HIS A 51 -1.77 -14.75 -12.40
CA HIS A 51 -1.48 -15.93 -11.59
C HIS A 51 -2.67 -16.32 -10.72
N VAL A 52 -3.23 -15.42 -9.91
CA VAL A 52 -4.39 -15.78 -9.04
C VAL A 52 -5.65 -16.07 -9.83
N LYS A 53 -5.86 -15.46 -11.01
CA LYS A 53 -6.92 -15.84 -11.94
C LYS A 53 -6.75 -17.27 -12.43
N SER A 54 -5.54 -17.71 -12.75
CA SER A 54 -5.27 -19.09 -13.14
C SER A 54 -5.54 -20.09 -12.02
N LEU A 55 -5.49 -19.65 -10.75
CA LEU A 55 -5.84 -20.43 -9.58
C LEU A 55 -7.34 -20.42 -9.26
N GLY A 56 -8.16 -19.65 -10.01
CA GLY A 56 -9.61 -19.61 -9.86
C GLY A 56 -10.16 -18.37 -9.15
N ALA A 57 -9.33 -17.33 -8.91
CA ALA A 57 -9.83 -16.05 -8.44
C ALA A 57 -10.53 -15.28 -9.56
N GLU A 58 -11.66 -14.66 -9.25
CA GLU A 58 -12.37 -13.76 -10.15
C GLU A 58 -12.37 -12.35 -9.55
N GLU A 59 -12.01 -11.36 -10.37
CA GLU A 59 -12.08 -9.95 -9.96
C GLU A 59 -13.51 -9.43 -10.16
N ILE A 60 -14.07 -8.82 -9.12
CA ILE A 60 -15.39 -8.17 -9.13
C ILE A 60 -15.28 -6.70 -8.81
N SER A 61 -16.27 -5.94 -9.27
CA SER A 61 -16.44 -4.53 -8.98
C SER A 61 -17.46 -4.30 -7.84
N ARG A 62 -17.57 -3.07 -7.37
CA ARG A 62 -18.60 -2.67 -6.40
C ARG A 62 -20.02 -2.92 -6.91
N GLY A 63 -20.23 -2.77 -8.23
CA GLY A 63 -21.52 -2.99 -8.88
C GLY A 63 -22.00 -4.45 -8.86
N ASP A 64 -21.06 -5.40 -8.71
CA ASP A 64 -21.37 -6.83 -8.70
C ASP A 64 -21.81 -7.32 -7.30
N ILE A 65 -21.57 -6.55 -6.23
CA ILE A 65 -21.83 -6.95 -4.84
C ILE A 65 -23.28 -7.36 -4.59
N PRO A 66 -24.30 -6.62 -5.06
CA PRO A 66 -25.70 -7.04 -4.84
C PRO A 66 -26.02 -8.42 -5.43
N GLU A 67 -25.50 -8.73 -6.62
CA GLU A 67 -25.70 -10.03 -7.26
C GLU A 67 -24.92 -11.13 -6.55
N ILE A 68 -23.68 -10.87 -6.10
CA ILE A 68 -22.88 -11.79 -5.31
C ILE A 68 -23.58 -12.17 -4.01
N ILE A 69 -24.15 -11.19 -3.30
CA ILE A 69 -24.91 -11.42 -2.06
C ILE A 69 -26.16 -12.26 -2.34
N LYS A 70 -26.90 -11.92 -3.41
CA LYS A 70 -28.09 -12.66 -3.82
C LYS A 70 -27.76 -14.14 -4.11
N ARG A 71 -26.70 -14.40 -4.87
CA ARG A 71 -26.24 -15.77 -5.18
C ARG A 71 -25.86 -16.55 -3.91
N ALA A 72 -25.19 -15.89 -2.97
CA ALA A 72 -24.92 -16.51 -1.67
C ALA A 72 -26.21 -16.86 -0.91
N ASP A 73 -27.21 -15.97 -0.93
CA ASP A 73 -28.53 -16.20 -0.31
C ASP A 73 -29.32 -17.33 -1.02
N GLU A 74 -29.05 -17.59 -2.29
CA GLU A 74 -29.58 -18.70 -3.09
C GLU A 74 -28.82 -20.03 -2.86
N GLY A 75 -27.72 -20.02 -2.09
CA GLY A 75 -26.99 -21.21 -1.65
C GLY A 75 -25.62 -21.42 -2.31
N ASP A 76 -25.14 -20.48 -3.13
CA ASP A 76 -23.78 -20.53 -3.65
C ASP A 76 -22.76 -20.37 -2.51
N GLU A 77 -21.74 -21.22 -2.48
CA GLU A 77 -20.60 -21.04 -1.58
C GLU A 77 -19.64 -20.00 -2.12
N ILE A 78 -19.55 -18.86 -1.45
CA ILE A 78 -18.79 -17.70 -1.93
C ILE A 78 -17.81 -17.20 -0.88
N THR A 79 -16.60 -16.86 -1.33
CA THR A 79 -15.61 -16.11 -0.55
C THR A 79 -15.33 -14.79 -1.26
N VAL A 80 -15.47 -13.67 -0.55
CA VAL A 80 -15.08 -12.35 -1.05
C VAL A 80 -13.87 -11.85 -0.26
N VAL A 81 -12.83 -11.41 -0.97
CA VAL A 81 -11.60 -10.86 -0.38
C VAL A 81 -11.53 -9.36 -0.64
N ILE A 82 -11.54 -8.56 0.42
CA ILE A 82 -11.26 -7.12 0.36
C ILE A 82 -9.74 -6.90 0.35
N ARG A 83 -9.26 -6.08 -0.57
CA ARG A 83 -7.84 -5.73 -0.72
C ARG A 83 -7.29 -4.89 0.45
N ALA A 84 -5.97 -4.73 0.51
CA ALA A 84 -5.27 -3.99 1.57
C ALA A 84 -5.68 -2.51 1.68
N HIS A 85 -6.14 -1.87 0.61
CA HIS A 85 -6.62 -0.49 0.59
C HIS A 85 -7.96 -0.30 1.34
N GLY A 86 -8.66 -1.39 1.64
CA GLY A 86 -10.02 -1.34 2.15
C GLY A 86 -11.04 -1.01 1.06
N GLU A 87 -12.29 -0.78 1.48
CA GLU A 87 -13.40 -0.49 0.60
C GLU A 87 -14.34 0.57 1.23
N LEU A 88 -15.28 1.10 0.48
CA LEU A 88 -16.29 2.03 0.99
C LEU A 88 -17.02 1.44 2.20
N LYS A 89 -17.35 2.30 3.16
CA LYS A 89 -18.02 1.88 4.39
C LYS A 89 -19.30 1.09 4.09
N GLU A 90 -20.16 1.61 3.19
CA GLU A 90 -21.43 0.98 2.83
C GLU A 90 -21.26 -0.42 2.22
N ILE A 91 -20.27 -0.59 1.36
CA ILE A 91 -19.93 -1.88 0.75
C ILE A 91 -19.40 -2.85 1.81
N SER A 92 -18.49 -2.38 2.67
CA SER A 92 -17.96 -3.18 3.76
C SER A 92 -19.08 -3.65 4.70
N ASP A 93 -19.98 -2.74 5.10
CA ASP A 93 -21.11 -3.02 5.99
C ASP A 93 -22.06 -4.07 5.39
N SER A 94 -22.37 -3.99 4.09
CA SER A 94 -23.21 -4.99 3.39
C SER A 94 -22.53 -6.36 3.33
N LEU A 95 -21.23 -6.40 3.08
CA LEU A 95 -20.49 -7.68 3.06
C LEU A 95 -20.38 -8.32 4.46
N TYR A 96 -20.12 -7.50 5.49
CA TYR A 96 -20.12 -8.00 6.88
C TYR A 96 -21.49 -8.52 7.28
N SER A 97 -22.58 -7.80 6.99
CA SER A 97 -23.94 -8.24 7.26
C SER A 97 -24.30 -9.54 6.54
N CYS A 98 -23.82 -9.73 5.31
CA CYS A 98 -24.00 -10.98 4.59
C CYS A 98 -23.25 -12.12 5.28
N ALA A 99 -21.99 -11.90 5.67
CA ALA A 99 -21.18 -12.93 6.32
C ALA A 99 -21.74 -13.36 7.69
N GLU A 100 -22.36 -12.42 8.44
CA GLU A 100 -22.97 -12.71 9.73
C GLU A 100 -24.23 -13.57 9.62
N ARG A 101 -25.05 -13.36 8.57
CA ARG A 101 -26.33 -14.07 8.42
C ARG A 101 -26.26 -15.33 7.56
N ASN A 102 -25.24 -15.45 6.72
CA ASN A 102 -25.16 -16.53 5.72
C ASN A 102 -23.87 -17.35 5.86
N PRO A 103 -23.93 -18.61 6.34
CA PRO A 103 -22.75 -19.45 6.53
C PRO A 103 -22.10 -19.89 5.20
N ALA A 104 -22.79 -19.81 4.06
CA ALA A 104 -22.22 -20.09 2.74
C ALA A 104 -21.32 -18.95 2.25
N PHE A 105 -21.46 -17.74 2.85
CA PHE A 105 -20.69 -16.57 2.50
C PHE A 105 -19.53 -16.34 3.49
N THR A 106 -18.32 -16.25 2.96
CA THR A 106 -17.11 -15.95 3.75
C THR A 106 -16.55 -14.59 3.32
N LEU A 107 -16.37 -13.68 4.28
CA LEU A 107 -15.68 -12.41 4.05
C LEU A 107 -14.26 -12.48 4.60
N ILE A 108 -13.28 -12.22 3.74
CA ILE A 108 -11.88 -12.05 4.12
C ILE A 108 -11.52 -10.57 3.97
N ASP A 109 -11.53 -9.84 5.09
CA ASP A 109 -11.13 -8.45 5.08
C ASP A 109 -9.61 -8.31 5.16
N GLY A 110 -9.00 -8.06 3.99
CA GLY A 110 -7.57 -7.81 3.83
C GLY A 110 -7.11 -6.40 4.19
N THR A 111 -8.03 -5.49 4.58
CA THR A 111 -7.71 -4.09 4.89
C THR A 111 -6.51 -3.97 5.84
N CYS A 112 -5.50 -3.22 5.42
CA CYS A 112 -4.29 -2.99 6.20
C CYS A 112 -4.61 -2.31 7.54
N PRO A 113 -4.00 -2.73 8.67
CA PRO A 113 -4.22 -2.09 9.97
C PRO A 113 -3.96 -0.58 9.97
N TYR A 114 -2.95 -0.11 9.23
CA TYR A 114 -2.68 1.33 9.09
C TYR A 114 -3.85 2.06 8.40
N VAL A 115 -4.42 1.48 7.36
CA VAL A 115 -5.60 2.04 6.67
C VAL A 115 -6.81 2.03 7.60
N ARG A 116 -7.03 0.95 8.36
CA ARG A 116 -8.11 0.89 9.37
C ARG A 116 -7.98 2.01 10.39
N LYS A 117 -6.78 2.24 10.92
CA LYS A 117 -6.53 3.34 11.86
C LYS A 117 -6.94 4.71 11.29
N VAL A 118 -6.64 4.98 10.02
CA VAL A 118 -7.06 6.25 9.39
C VAL A 118 -8.58 6.33 9.22
N ARG A 119 -9.22 5.22 8.89
CA ARG A 119 -10.69 5.13 8.81
C ARG A 119 -11.36 5.39 10.17
N ASP A 120 -10.77 4.86 11.25
CA ASP A 120 -11.26 5.09 12.60
C ASP A 120 -11.08 6.57 13.00
N ILE A 121 -9.91 7.16 12.71
CA ILE A 121 -9.68 8.60 12.90
C ILE A 121 -10.71 9.43 12.13
N ALA A 122 -11.00 9.08 10.88
CA ALA A 122 -11.98 9.78 10.06
C ALA A 122 -13.38 9.72 10.69
N ARG A 123 -13.80 8.55 11.18
CA ARG A 123 -15.09 8.34 11.84
C ARG A 123 -15.22 9.12 13.15
N GLU A 124 -14.18 9.09 13.97
CA GLU A 124 -14.20 9.67 15.31
C GLU A 124 -13.97 11.18 15.34
N ASN A 125 -13.34 11.72 14.28
CA ASN A 125 -12.91 13.11 14.22
C ASN A 125 -13.53 13.90 13.06
N SER A 126 -14.74 13.52 12.62
CA SER A 126 -15.56 14.21 11.64
C SER A 126 -16.98 14.43 12.19
N GLY A 127 -17.83 15.18 11.50
CA GLY A 127 -19.16 15.54 11.99
C GLY A 127 -19.12 16.55 13.16
N ASP A 128 -20.27 16.82 13.77
CA ASP A 128 -20.45 17.62 15.00
C ASP A 128 -19.59 18.89 15.10
N GLY A 129 -19.64 19.75 14.08
CA GLY A 129 -18.86 20.99 14.06
C GLY A 129 -17.36 20.81 13.77
N ARG A 130 -16.95 19.63 13.33
CA ARG A 130 -15.59 19.32 12.86
C ARG A 130 -15.53 19.27 11.35
N ILE A 131 -14.36 19.57 10.81
CA ILE A 131 -14.04 19.41 9.40
C ILE A 131 -12.93 18.36 9.31
N PHE A 132 -13.15 17.36 8.46
CA PHE A 132 -12.11 16.35 8.20
C PHE A 132 -11.38 16.66 6.91
N LEU A 133 -10.06 16.82 6.99
CA LEU A 133 -9.18 17.08 5.86
C LEU A 133 -8.21 15.91 5.69
N LEU A 134 -8.20 15.32 4.50
CA LEU A 134 -7.29 14.25 4.14
C LEU A 134 -6.31 14.73 3.06
N LEU A 135 -5.02 14.60 3.32
CA LEU A 135 -3.99 14.81 2.30
C LEU A 135 -3.74 13.51 1.54
N GLY A 136 -4.10 13.50 0.27
CA GLY A 136 -4.01 12.30 -0.57
C GLY A 136 -4.60 12.50 -1.96
N ASN A 137 -4.61 11.44 -2.75
CA ASN A 137 -5.23 11.44 -4.08
C ASN A 137 -6.71 11.05 -3.97
N ALA A 138 -7.62 11.97 -4.27
CA ALA A 138 -9.07 11.76 -4.15
C ALA A 138 -9.60 10.55 -4.96
N ALA A 139 -8.99 10.24 -6.09
CA ALA A 139 -9.36 9.11 -6.94
C ALA A 139 -8.77 7.77 -6.47
N HIS A 140 -7.97 7.75 -5.40
CA HIS A 140 -7.36 6.53 -4.92
C HIS A 140 -8.32 5.74 -4.02
N PRO A 141 -8.47 4.41 -4.18
CA PRO A 141 -9.40 3.59 -3.41
C PRO A 141 -9.26 3.68 -1.89
N GLU A 142 -8.02 3.80 -1.38
CA GLU A 142 -7.78 4.02 0.05
C GLU A 142 -8.43 5.32 0.54
N VAL A 143 -8.27 6.40 -0.25
CA VAL A 143 -8.82 7.71 0.08
C VAL A 143 -10.34 7.69 0.04
N GLU A 144 -10.93 7.10 -1.00
CA GLU A 144 -12.39 6.90 -1.08
C GLU A 144 -12.91 6.14 0.14
N GLY A 145 -12.26 5.03 0.51
CA GLY A 145 -12.63 4.22 1.67
C GLY A 145 -12.52 4.99 3.00
N ILE A 146 -11.47 5.79 3.19
CA ILE A 146 -11.31 6.64 4.37
C ILE A 146 -12.41 7.72 4.40
N MET A 147 -12.61 8.42 3.29
CA MET A 147 -13.58 9.51 3.20
C MET A 147 -15.03 9.03 3.34
N SER A 148 -15.33 7.77 2.99
CA SER A 148 -16.65 7.18 3.22
C SER A 148 -16.96 6.96 4.71
N CYS A 149 -15.94 6.94 5.57
CA CYS A 149 -16.09 6.81 7.02
C CYS A 149 -16.25 8.17 7.72
N ALA A 150 -15.88 9.28 7.06
CA ALA A 150 -16.04 10.61 7.61
C ALA A 150 -17.45 11.14 7.39
N GLU A 151 -17.97 11.85 8.39
CA GLU A 151 -19.28 12.48 8.36
C GLU A 151 -19.17 14.01 8.20
N GLY A 152 -20.23 14.65 7.74
CA GLY A 152 -20.31 16.11 7.61
C GLY A 152 -19.33 16.69 6.58
N GLU A 153 -18.71 17.81 6.94
CA GLU A 153 -17.84 18.58 6.06
C GLU A 153 -16.46 17.95 5.96
N LYS A 154 -16.04 17.62 4.73
CA LYS A 154 -14.80 16.88 4.49
C LYS A 154 -14.18 17.24 3.16
N TYR A 155 -12.83 17.26 3.14
CA TYR A 155 -12.05 17.67 1.98
C TYR A 155 -10.84 16.75 1.74
N VAL A 156 -10.44 16.64 0.47
CA VAL A 156 -9.22 15.93 0.05
C VAL A 156 -8.36 16.90 -0.74
N PHE A 157 -7.09 17.01 -0.38
CA PHE A 157 -6.09 17.77 -1.13
C PHE A 157 -4.87 16.90 -1.43
N PRO A 158 -4.34 16.93 -2.67
CA PRO A 158 -3.17 16.13 -3.02
C PRO A 158 -1.87 16.68 -2.43
N ASP A 159 -1.75 18.00 -2.27
CA ASP A 159 -0.53 18.70 -1.91
C ASP A 159 -0.80 20.05 -1.20
N GLU A 160 0.29 20.68 -0.70
CA GLU A 160 0.24 21.99 -0.05
C GLU A 160 -0.29 23.09 -0.97
N LYS A 161 0.10 23.09 -2.25
CA LYS A 161 -0.29 24.12 -3.22
C LYS A 161 -1.80 24.11 -3.46
N SER A 162 -2.41 22.94 -3.57
CA SER A 162 -3.87 22.78 -3.72
C SER A 162 -4.60 23.28 -2.48
N LEU A 163 -4.03 22.99 -1.29
CA LEU A 163 -4.55 23.48 -0.02
C LEU A 163 -4.45 25.00 0.11
N GLU A 164 -3.32 25.59 -0.33
CA GLU A 164 -3.12 27.04 -0.34
C GLU A 164 -4.10 27.75 -1.30
N ASN A 165 -4.30 27.20 -2.48
CA ASN A 165 -5.27 27.71 -3.45
C ASN A 165 -6.71 27.67 -2.92
N ALA A 166 -7.06 26.68 -2.11
CA ALA A 166 -8.37 26.56 -1.49
C ALA A 166 -8.56 27.48 -0.26
N LYS A 167 -7.51 28.14 0.22
CA LYS A 167 -7.51 29.00 1.42
C LYS A 167 -8.63 30.04 1.43
N ILE A 168 -8.98 30.61 0.28
CA ILE A 168 -10.03 31.63 0.17
C ILE A 168 -11.41 31.02 0.52
N SER A 169 -11.68 29.79 0.11
CA SER A 169 -12.92 29.06 0.41
C SER A 169 -12.95 28.53 1.85
N LEU A 170 -11.77 28.17 2.40
CA LEU A 170 -11.61 27.65 3.75
C LEU A 170 -11.53 28.75 4.83
N ASN A 171 -11.37 30.03 4.46
CA ASN A 171 -11.33 31.17 5.39
C ASN A 171 -12.73 31.78 5.66
N SER A 172 -13.80 31.11 5.30
CA SER A 172 -15.14 31.55 5.71
C SER A 172 -15.26 31.57 7.24
N ALA A 173 -16.02 32.50 7.81
CA ALA A 173 -16.27 32.58 9.27
C ALA A 173 -16.75 31.23 9.85
N ASN A 174 -17.52 30.45 9.08
CA ASN A 174 -18.00 29.13 9.42
C ASN A 174 -16.85 28.10 9.52
N PHE A 175 -15.85 28.18 8.68
CA PHE A 175 -14.71 27.25 8.70
C PHE A 175 -13.80 27.50 9.91
N CYS A 176 -13.52 28.79 10.21
CA CYS A 176 -12.66 29.18 11.34
C CYS A 176 -13.29 28.85 12.72
N ALA A 177 -14.61 28.70 12.78
CA ALA A 177 -15.31 28.33 14.03
C ALA A 177 -15.29 26.83 14.34
N LYS A 178 -14.94 25.98 13.35
CA LYS A 178 -14.92 24.52 13.48
C LYS A 178 -13.51 24.00 13.81
N THR A 179 -13.46 22.86 14.47
CA THR A 179 -12.19 22.15 14.68
C THR A 179 -11.78 21.43 13.40
N LEU A 180 -10.56 21.66 12.93
CA LEU A 180 -9.99 20.98 11.76
C LEU A 180 -9.27 19.72 12.18
N SER A 181 -9.71 18.56 11.72
CA SER A 181 -9.04 17.27 11.89
C SER A 181 -8.31 16.91 10.61
N VAL A 182 -7.00 16.70 10.68
CA VAL A 182 -6.12 16.52 9.52
C VAL A 182 -5.41 15.18 9.58
N ALA A 183 -5.54 14.40 8.52
CA ALA A 183 -4.84 13.14 8.34
C ALA A 183 -4.21 13.06 6.93
N ALA A 184 -3.42 12.04 6.68
CA ALA A 184 -2.84 11.74 5.36
C ALA A 184 -3.22 10.34 4.89
N GLN A 185 -3.29 10.15 3.58
CA GLN A 185 -3.21 8.83 2.96
C GLN A 185 -1.95 8.12 3.43
N THR A 186 -2.03 6.82 3.75
CA THR A 186 -0.91 6.07 4.34
C THR A 186 0.35 6.06 3.47
N THR A 187 0.19 6.26 2.17
CA THR A 187 1.28 6.33 1.18
C THR A 187 1.63 7.77 0.75
N GLN A 188 1.22 8.80 1.51
CA GLN A 188 1.52 10.19 1.14
C GLN A 188 3.01 10.49 1.15
N ASN A 189 3.45 11.45 0.32
CA ASN A 189 4.84 11.91 0.28
C ASN A 189 5.17 12.65 1.57
N LEU A 190 6.27 12.25 2.24
CA LEU A 190 6.69 12.83 3.52
C LEU A 190 7.02 14.32 3.43
N ALA A 191 7.66 14.75 2.34
CA ALA A 191 8.02 16.15 2.16
C ALA A 191 6.76 17.02 1.97
N GLU A 192 5.80 16.54 1.17
CA GLU A 192 4.52 17.21 0.98
C GLU A 192 3.68 17.22 2.26
N TRP A 193 3.67 16.13 3.01
CA TRP A 193 3.03 16.10 4.32
C TRP A 193 3.58 17.18 5.25
N LYS A 194 4.92 17.24 5.40
CA LYS A 194 5.58 18.24 6.25
C LYS A 194 5.28 19.68 5.81
N LYS A 195 5.29 19.98 4.50
CA LYS A 195 4.92 21.29 3.96
C LYS A 195 3.47 21.64 4.29
N SER A 196 2.55 20.72 4.00
CA SER A 196 1.12 20.90 4.24
C SER A 196 0.81 21.14 5.71
N ILE A 197 1.44 20.37 6.62
CA ILE A 197 1.25 20.56 8.06
C ILE A 197 1.82 21.91 8.54
N ASN A 198 2.97 22.33 8.02
CA ASN A 198 3.53 23.64 8.34
C ASN A 198 2.62 24.78 7.86
N PHE A 199 2.01 24.64 6.69
CA PHE A 199 1.02 25.59 6.20
C PHE A 199 -0.23 25.62 7.10
N ILE A 200 -0.81 24.45 7.40
CA ILE A 200 -2.01 24.33 8.24
C ILE A 200 -1.78 24.96 9.61
N LYS A 201 -0.65 24.67 10.27
CA LYS A 201 -0.29 25.25 11.58
C LYS A 201 -0.15 26.77 11.58
N LYS A 202 0.21 27.36 10.44
CA LYS A 202 0.27 28.83 10.29
C LYS A 202 -1.09 29.49 10.11
N VAL A 203 -2.03 28.76 9.53
CA VAL A 203 -3.33 29.31 9.12
C VAL A 203 -4.44 28.94 10.14
N TYR A 204 -4.34 27.76 10.75
CA TYR A 204 -5.38 27.21 11.63
C TYR A 204 -4.82 26.88 13.01
N THR A 205 -5.32 27.60 14.02
CA THR A 205 -4.83 27.46 15.42
C THR A 205 -5.44 26.28 16.16
N ASN A 206 -6.60 25.75 15.67
CA ASN A 206 -7.37 24.66 16.28
C ASN A 206 -7.32 23.36 15.48
N ALA A 207 -6.26 23.12 14.72
CA ALA A 207 -6.08 21.90 13.94
C ALA A 207 -5.58 20.74 14.80
N LEU A 208 -6.31 19.61 14.76
CA LEU A 208 -5.87 18.31 15.28
C LEU A 208 -5.18 17.56 14.14
N ILE A 209 -3.89 17.28 14.30
CA ILE A 209 -3.07 16.68 13.26
C ILE A 209 -2.75 15.24 13.66
N PHE A 210 -3.15 14.30 12.82
CA PHE A 210 -2.89 12.87 12.96
C PHE A 210 -1.83 12.45 11.97
N ASP A 211 -0.66 12.03 12.46
CA ASP A 211 0.38 11.45 11.61
C ASP A 211 -0.02 10.02 11.25
N THR A 212 -0.46 9.86 10.01
CA THR A 212 -1.04 8.60 9.50
C THR A 212 -0.25 8.01 8.35
N ILE A 213 0.91 8.59 7.99
CA ILE A 213 1.80 7.97 7.01
C ILE A 213 2.35 6.68 7.63
N CYS A 214 2.23 5.58 6.89
CA CYS A 214 2.71 4.28 7.33
C CYS A 214 4.23 4.29 7.51
N ASN A 215 4.74 3.73 8.62
CA ASN A 215 6.19 3.63 8.88
C ASN A 215 6.94 2.94 7.73
N VAL A 216 6.34 1.90 7.15
CA VAL A 216 6.95 1.21 5.98
C VAL A 216 7.06 2.15 4.78
N THR A 217 6.06 3.01 4.55
CA THR A 217 6.12 4.05 3.51
C THR A 217 7.24 5.05 3.80
N GLN A 218 7.36 5.48 5.04
CA GLN A 218 8.42 6.39 5.48
C GLN A 218 9.81 5.79 5.23
N MET A 219 10.06 4.58 5.75
CA MET A 219 11.34 3.89 5.58
C MET A 219 11.72 3.72 4.11
N ARG A 220 10.76 3.34 3.25
CA ARG A 220 10.98 3.22 1.80
C ARG A 220 11.34 4.55 1.14
N GLN A 221 10.65 5.62 1.48
CA GLN A 221 10.92 6.94 0.91
C GLN A 221 12.29 7.48 1.34
N GLU A 222 12.65 7.30 2.62
CA GLU A 222 13.95 7.68 3.17
C GLU A 222 15.08 6.87 2.53
N GLU A 223 14.94 5.54 2.44
CA GLU A 223 15.93 4.66 1.79
C GLU A 223 16.06 4.99 0.29
N CYS A 224 14.94 5.16 -0.41
CA CYS A 224 14.95 5.54 -1.83
C CYS A 224 15.68 6.86 -2.06
N SER A 225 15.43 7.87 -1.21
CA SER A 225 16.12 9.16 -1.28
C SER A 225 17.61 9.05 -1.01
N ALA A 226 18.02 8.20 -0.07
CA ALA A 226 19.44 7.96 0.23
C ALA A 226 20.13 7.26 -0.95
N LEU A 227 19.54 6.17 -1.45
CA LEU A 227 20.08 5.43 -2.59
C LEU A 227 20.19 6.28 -3.84
N ALA A 228 19.19 7.12 -4.13
CA ALA A 228 19.19 7.98 -5.32
C ALA A 228 20.33 9.02 -5.32
N LYS A 229 20.82 9.44 -4.14
CA LYS A 229 21.96 10.36 -4.02
C LYS A 229 23.30 9.67 -4.26
N GLU A 230 23.37 8.36 -4.01
CA GLU A 230 24.62 7.58 -4.08
C GLU A 230 24.76 6.81 -5.41
N SER A 231 23.69 6.78 -6.22
CA SER A 231 23.59 5.94 -7.42
C SER A 231 23.75 6.75 -8.70
N ASP A 232 24.41 6.14 -9.68
CA ASP A 232 24.47 6.64 -11.06
C ASP A 232 23.18 6.30 -11.83
N VAL A 233 22.55 5.17 -11.45
CA VAL A 233 21.30 4.65 -12.03
C VAL A 233 20.37 4.18 -10.94
N MET A 234 19.11 4.58 -11.02
CA MET A 234 18.03 4.08 -10.17
C MET A 234 17.01 3.32 -11.00
N ILE A 235 16.62 2.12 -10.54
CA ILE A 235 15.49 1.37 -11.09
C ILE A 235 14.41 1.29 -10.03
N VAL A 236 13.22 1.75 -10.40
CA VAL A 236 12.03 1.70 -9.55
C VAL A 236 11.04 0.72 -10.17
N ILE A 237 10.82 -0.40 -9.49
CA ILE A 237 9.91 -1.45 -9.97
C ILE A 237 8.53 -1.25 -9.32
N GLY A 238 7.47 -1.25 -10.13
CA GLY A 238 6.11 -1.12 -9.61
C GLY A 238 5.08 -0.92 -10.71
N CYS A 239 3.85 -0.62 -10.35
CA CYS A 239 2.79 -0.28 -11.29
C CYS A 239 2.50 1.22 -11.24
N ARG A 240 2.19 1.82 -12.40
CA ARG A 240 1.84 3.25 -12.51
C ARG A 240 0.57 3.61 -11.73
N ASP A 241 -0.34 2.65 -11.55
CA ASP A 241 -1.55 2.80 -10.74
C ASP A 241 -1.25 2.76 -9.22
N SER A 242 -0.03 2.39 -8.83
CA SER A 242 0.37 2.33 -7.42
C SER A 242 0.89 3.68 -6.93
N SER A 243 0.13 4.34 -6.04
CA SER A 243 0.51 5.59 -5.40
C SER A 243 1.89 5.52 -4.73
N ASN A 244 2.21 4.40 -4.05
CA ASN A 244 3.51 4.23 -3.41
C ASN A 244 4.64 4.13 -4.45
N SER A 245 4.46 3.36 -5.52
CA SER A 245 5.50 3.18 -6.56
C SER A 245 5.80 4.49 -7.27
N MET A 246 4.78 5.25 -7.65
CA MET A 246 4.96 6.55 -8.31
C MET A 246 5.67 7.56 -7.41
N LYS A 247 5.38 7.58 -6.11
CA LYS A 247 6.08 8.46 -5.17
C LYS A 247 7.55 8.10 -4.98
N LEU A 248 7.90 6.80 -4.98
CA LEU A 248 9.30 6.37 -4.98
C LEU A 248 10.02 6.81 -6.25
N TYR A 249 9.37 6.70 -7.41
CA TYR A 249 9.92 7.18 -8.67
C TYR A 249 10.15 8.68 -8.65
N ASP A 250 9.20 9.47 -8.19
CA ASP A 250 9.34 10.92 -8.08
C ASP A 250 10.47 11.32 -7.13
N ILE A 251 10.62 10.63 -5.99
CA ILE A 251 11.72 10.84 -5.05
C ILE A 251 13.06 10.51 -5.69
N ALA A 252 13.17 9.36 -6.35
CA ALA A 252 14.42 8.92 -6.97
C ALA A 252 14.90 9.92 -8.04
N ARG A 253 14.01 10.35 -8.93
CA ARG A 253 14.36 11.29 -10.01
C ARG A 253 14.75 12.69 -9.55
N THR A 254 14.46 13.07 -8.31
CA THR A 254 14.93 14.37 -7.79
C THR A 254 16.43 14.41 -7.56
N SER A 255 17.08 13.27 -7.31
CA SER A 255 18.51 13.16 -6.99
C SER A 255 19.30 12.36 -8.01
N CYS A 256 18.69 11.36 -8.67
CA CYS A 256 19.33 10.57 -9.71
C CYS A 256 18.70 10.87 -11.08
N LYS A 257 19.48 11.46 -12.02
CA LYS A 257 18.98 11.82 -13.35
C LYS A 257 18.64 10.61 -14.22
N ARG A 258 19.35 9.47 -14.03
CA ARG A 258 19.12 8.21 -14.74
C ARG A 258 18.21 7.32 -13.92
N THR A 259 16.95 7.72 -13.75
CA THR A 259 15.93 6.94 -13.03
C THR A 259 14.95 6.33 -14.01
N TYR A 260 14.81 5.00 -13.96
CA TYR A 260 13.90 4.22 -14.79
C TYR A 260 12.76 3.68 -13.94
N PHE A 261 11.53 3.78 -14.46
CA PHE A 261 10.37 3.13 -13.87
C PHE A 261 9.99 1.94 -14.75
N ILE A 262 9.87 0.76 -14.17
CA ILE A 262 9.56 -0.48 -14.87
C ILE A 262 8.39 -1.21 -14.19
N GLU A 263 7.52 -1.82 -14.98
CA GLU A 263 6.39 -2.62 -14.49
C GLU A 263 6.68 -4.12 -14.60
N GLY A 264 7.48 -4.52 -15.57
CA GLY A 264 7.92 -5.88 -15.82
C GLY A 264 9.35 -5.96 -16.30
N ILE A 265 9.80 -7.19 -16.58
CA ILE A 265 11.16 -7.45 -17.07
C ILE A 265 11.38 -6.90 -18.48
N GLU A 266 10.32 -6.86 -19.28
CA GLU A 266 10.30 -6.32 -20.63
C GLU A 266 10.65 -4.83 -20.70
N ASP A 267 10.36 -4.08 -19.63
CA ASP A 267 10.69 -2.66 -19.51
C ASP A 267 12.12 -2.43 -19.03
N CYS A 268 12.86 -3.50 -18.72
CA CYS A 268 14.21 -3.38 -18.15
C CYS A 268 15.12 -2.62 -19.14
N PRO A 269 15.76 -1.52 -18.70
CA PRO A 269 16.54 -0.70 -19.62
C PRO A 269 17.78 -1.44 -20.10
N LYS A 270 18.00 -1.43 -21.43
CA LYS A 270 19.21 -1.95 -22.06
C LYS A 270 20.30 -0.88 -21.97
N ILE A 271 21.01 -0.85 -20.85
CA ILE A 271 22.07 0.13 -20.60
C ILE A 271 23.36 -0.59 -20.21
N ASP A 272 24.47 -0.04 -20.65
CA ASP A 272 25.77 -0.42 -20.12
C ASP A 272 25.86 0.10 -18.67
N VAL A 273 26.04 -0.83 -17.75
CA VAL A 273 26.15 -0.55 -16.29
C VAL A 273 27.54 -0.79 -15.77
N THR A 274 28.52 -1.04 -16.67
CA THR A 274 29.93 -1.19 -16.32
C THR A 274 30.40 0.05 -15.55
N ASP A 275 31.05 -0.16 -14.41
CA ASP A 275 31.56 0.88 -13.50
C ASP A 275 30.50 1.82 -12.90
N LEU A 276 29.21 1.54 -13.09
CA LEU A 276 28.14 2.31 -12.50
C LEU A 276 27.64 1.72 -11.18
N LYS A 277 27.21 2.60 -10.28
CA LYS A 277 26.45 2.25 -9.09
C LYS A 277 24.97 2.21 -9.45
N VAL A 278 24.40 1.02 -9.48
CA VAL A 278 22.99 0.81 -9.78
C VAL A 278 22.24 0.47 -8.50
N SER A 279 21.14 1.15 -8.22
CA SER A 279 20.25 0.76 -7.12
C SER A 279 18.85 0.43 -7.65
N ILE A 280 18.28 -0.63 -7.07
CA ILE A 280 16.95 -1.12 -7.39
C ILE A 280 16.07 -0.91 -6.15
N THR A 281 14.95 -0.23 -6.31
CA THR A 281 13.89 -0.16 -5.31
C THR A 281 12.57 -0.63 -5.91
N ALA A 282 11.60 -0.97 -5.07
CA ALA A 282 10.32 -1.48 -5.56
C ALA A 282 9.16 -1.04 -4.68
N GLY A 283 8.00 -0.89 -5.32
CA GLY A 283 6.75 -0.58 -4.65
C GLY A 283 6.28 -1.67 -3.70
N ALA A 284 5.39 -1.29 -2.76
CA ALA A 284 4.83 -2.18 -1.75
C ALA A 284 3.93 -3.30 -2.30
N SER A 285 3.54 -3.23 -3.57
CA SER A 285 2.76 -4.24 -4.30
C SER A 285 3.58 -5.00 -5.35
N THR A 286 4.91 -4.93 -5.29
CA THR A 286 5.81 -5.61 -6.23
C THR A 286 6.24 -6.96 -5.65
N PRO A 287 5.97 -8.09 -6.33
CA PRO A 287 6.46 -9.40 -5.91
C PRO A 287 7.98 -9.45 -5.87
N TYR A 288 8.52 -10.17 -4.89
CA TYR A 288 9.97 -10.30 -4.75
C TYR A 288 10.62 -11.05 -5.92
N SER A 289 9.90 -12.01 -6.50
CA SER A 289 10.34 -12.73 -7.71
C SER A 289 10.68 -11.77 -8.85
N LEU A 290 9.84 -10.76 -9.09
CA LEU A 290 10.10 -9.76 -10.14
C LEU A 290 11.35 -8.92 -9.83
N ILE A 291 11.58 -8.58 -8.54
CA ILE A 291 12.77 -7.83 -8.14
C ILE A 291 14.03 -8.66 -8.41
N GLN A 292 13.99 -9.95 -8.10
CA GLN A 292 15.10 -10.86 -8.35
C GLN A 292 15.34 -11.09 -9.84
N GLU A 293 14.29 -11.20 -10.63
CA GLU A 293 14.38 -11.34 -12.07
C GLU A 293 15.05 -10.12 -12.71
N VAL A 294 14.62 -8.91 -12.34
CA VAL A 294 15.26 -7.66 -12.77
C VAL A 294 16.72 -7.59 -12.33
N TYR A 295 17.01 -7.93 -11.07
CA TYR A 295 18.36 -7.96 -10.55
C TYR A 295 19.24 -8.94 -11.35
N LYS A 296 18.73 -10.14 -11.64
CA LYS A 296 19.42 -11.18 -12.41
C LYS A 296 19.70 -10.70 -13.84
N THR A 297 18.70 -10.15 -14.51
CA THR A 297 18.84 -9.62 -15.88
C THR A 297 19.88 -8.50 -15.95
N MET A 298 19.92 -7.62 -14.93
CA MET A 298 20.94 -6.57 -14.86
C MET A 298 22.35 -7.10 -14.57
N ASN A 299 22.46 -8.30 -13.99
CA ASN A 299 23.73 -8.94 -13.61
C ASN A 299 24.21 -9.99 -14.62
N GLU A 300 23.39 -10.44 -15.56
CA GLU A 300 23.73 -11.53 -16.51
C GLU A 300 25.01 -11.29 -17.33
N GLN A 301 25.59 -10.11 -17.23
CA GLN A 301 26.90 -9.78 -17.80
C GLN A 301 28.04 -9.88 -16.79
N ASN A 302 27.82 -10.31 -15.54
CA ASN A 302 28.87 -10.46 -14.52
C ASN A 302 28.86 -11.84 -13.84
N GLU A 303 29.96 -12.56 -13.96
CA GLU A 303 30.16 -13.97 -13.55
C GLU A 303 30.15 -14.28 -12.03
N ASN A 304 29.83 -13.33 -11.13
CA ASN A 304 29.89 -13.53 -9.67
C ASN A 304 28.52 -13.53 -8.97
N PHE A 305 27.51 -14.09 -9.64
CA PHE A 305 26.13 -14.13 -9.12
C PHE A 305 25.96 -14.94 -7.81
N ALA A 306 26.72 -16.01 -7.63
CA ALA A 306 26.54 -16.92 -6.50
C ALA A 306 26.94 -16.29 -5.13
N GLU A 307 28.02 -15.53 -5.07
CA GLU A 307 28.49 -14.88 -3.83
C GLU A 307 27.60 -13.73 -3.36
N LEU A 308 27.00 -12.99 -4.29
CA LEU A 308 26.10 -11.89 -3.98
C LEU A 308 24.72 -12.37 -3.55
N LEU A 309 24.27 -13.52 -4.04
CA LEU A 309 23.02 -14.16 -3.62
C LEU A 309 23.10 -14.66 -2.17
N GLU A 310 24.21 -15.27 -1.77
CA GLU A 310 24.43 -15.74 -0.40
C GLU A 310 24.51 -14.59 0.61
N SER A 311 25.09 -13.45 0.24
CA SER A 311 25.18 -12.28 1.13
C SER A 311 23.85 -11.54 1.32
N SER A 312 22.89 -11.66 0.38
CA SER A 312 21.57 -11.03 0.43
C SER A 312 20.51 -11.90 1.10
N LEU A 313 20.72 -13.22 1.16
CA LEU A 313 19.88 -14.18 1.86
C LEU A 313 20.41 -14.38 3.28
N LYS A 314 20.19 -13.44 4.18
CA LYS A 314 20.25 -13.72 5.63
C LYS A 314 19.10 -14.68 5.96
N THR A 315 19.34 -15.98 5.77
CA THR A 315 18.50 -17.02 6.37
C THR A 315 18.74 -16.97 7.89
N LEU A 316 17.70 -16.66 8.64
CA LEU A 316 17.74 -16.80 10.08
C LEU A 316 17.80 -18.29 10.43
N ASN A 317 18.81 -18.69 11.17
CA ASN A 317 18.93 -20.04 11.69
C ASN A 317 18.49 -20.07 13.17
N THR A 318 18.08 -21.23 13.64
CA THR A 318 17.76 -21.42 15.06
C THR A 318 18.98 -21.11 15.93
N GLY A 319 18.87 -20.07 16.74
CA GLY A 319 19.95 -19.58 17.60
C GLY A 319 20.52 -18.22 17.22
N ASP A 320 20.12 -17.65 16.10
CA ASP A 320 20.53 -16.29 15.72
C ASP A 320 19.85 -15.25 16.62
N ILE A 321 20.64 -14.27 17.07
CA ILE A 321 20.10 -13.11 17.82
C ILE A 321 19.74 -12.06 16.78
N VAL A 322 18.46 -11.66 16.79
CA VAL A 322 17.92 -10.69 15.84
C VAL A 322 17.23 -9.54 16.57
N GLU A 323 17.35 -8.33 16.04
CA GLU A 323 16.55 -7.19 16.47
C GLU A 323 15.29 -7.11 15.59
N GLY A 324 14.13 -6.93 16.24
CA GLY A 324 12.86 -6.81 15.55
C GLY A 324 11.97 -5.75 16.16
N VAL A 325 11.00 -5.27 15.37
CA VAL A 325 9.99 -4.30 15.81
C VAL A 325 8.71 -5.06 16.16
N ILE A 326 8.26 -4.92 17.40
CA ILE A 326 7.00 -5.52 17.84
C ILE A 326 5.84 -4.85 17.11
N THR A 327 5.11 -5.61 16.31
CA THR A 327 3.99 -5.12 15.49
C THR A 327 2.64 -5.34 16.14
N SER A 328 2.51 -6.35 17.01
CA SER A 328 1.32 -6.56 17.85
C SER A 328 1.63 -7.43 19.06
N ILE A 329 0.90 -7.21 20.15
CA ILE A 329 0.93 -8.03 21.36
C ILE A 329 -0.50 -8.47 21.65
N SER A 330 -0.70 -9.77 21.79
CA SER A 330 -1.94 -10.38 22.27
C SER A 330 -1.65 -11.20 23.53
N PRO A 331 -2.66 -11.66 24.29
CA PRO A 331 -2.43 -12.41 25.52
C PRO A 331 -1.59 -13.70 25.34
N ASN A 332 -1.56 -14.25 24.14
CA ASN A 332 -0.91 -15.53 23.85
C ASN A 332 0.20 -15.44 22.79
N GLU A 333 0.36 -14.29 22.11
CA GLU A 333 1.30 -14.16 20.98
C GLU A 333 1.86 -12.73 20.88
N ILE A 334 3.13 -12.64 20.55
CA ILE A 334 3.80 -11.40 20.19
C ILE A 334 4.23 -11.52 18.72
N HIS A 335 3.75 -10.63 17.88
CA HIS A 335 4.23 -10.54 16.49
C HIS A 335 5.38 -9.54 16.42
N VAL A 336 6.52 -10.01 15.94
CA VAL A 336 7.73 -9.22 15.79
C VAL A 336 8.09 -9.17 14.31
N ASP A 337 8.16 -7.97 13.74
CA ASP A 337 8.73 -7.78 12.41
C ASP A 337 10.25 -7.77 12.53
N LEU A 338 10.89 -8.79 12.01
CA LEU A 338 12.35 -8.95 12.02
C LEU A 338 13.01 -8.27 10.82
N GLY A 339 12.23 -7.60 9.95
CA GLY A 339 12.73 -7.03 8.71
C GLY A 339 13.28 -8.08 7.72
N THR A 340 13.02 -9.35 7.97
CA THR A 340 13.46 -10.48 7.15
C THR A 340 12.28 -11.15 6.47
N LYS A 341 12.54 -11.78 5.31
CA LYS A 341 11.50 -12.44 4.49
C LYS A 341 11.39 -13.94 4.82
N THR A 342 11.46 -14.32 6.07
CA THR A 342 11.21 -15.71 6.48
C THR A 342 9.73 -15.88 6.80
N THR A 343 9.12 -16.84 6.13
CA THR A 343 7.80 -17.39 6.47
C THR A 343 7.91 -18.24 7.71
#